data_930523b089fff02374ca42381890d55d
#
_entry.id   930523b089fff02374ca42381890d55d
#
_cell.length_a   1.000
_cell.length_b   1.000
_cell.length_c   1.000
_cell.angle_alpha   90.00
_cell.angle_beta   90.00
_cell.angle_gamma   90.00
#
_symmetry.space_group_name_H-M   'P 1'
#
loop_
_entity.id
_entity.type
_entity.pdbx_description
1 polymer ?
#
loop_
_entity_poly.entity_id
_entity_poly.type
_entity_poly.pdbx_seq_one_letter_code
_entity_poly.pdbx_strand_id
1 'polypeptide(L)'
;MTTRLIFVYGPPAAGKYTVSRLLSEQTGLPLFHNHLIVDAVGAVFPFGSENFAKLRERFWLETMNAALGEGRSLIFTFQPENTVAEGFPAKVEAIAERHGASLTYIHLTLSKEGQLERIANADRAKFGKLRDLGILRANLDQFAACEAAMPPPALTIDTASTAPEDAANQIAALLV
;
A
#
# COMPACT_ATOMS: atom_id res chain seq x y z
N MET A 1 -20.10 -9.93 -11.36
CA MET A 1 -19.20 -10.00 -10.18
C MET A 1 -19.04 -8.59 -9.65
N THR A 2 -19.02 -8.39 -8.35
CA THR A 2 -18.80 -7.07 -7.75
C THR A 2 -17.36 -6.63 -7.96
N THR A 3 -17.15 -5.41 -8.46
CA THR A 3 -15.80 -4.80 -8.59
C THR A 3 -15.18 -4.60 -7.21
N ARG A 4 -13.88 -4.88 -7.06
CA ARG A 4 -13.20 -4.88 -5.76
C ARG A 4 -11.91 -4.06 -5.80
N LEU A 5 -11.68 -3.27 -4.76
CA LEU A 5 -10.40 -2.64 -4.46
C LEU A 5 -9.85 -3.25 -3.15
N ILE A 6 -8.75 -3.98 -3.27
CA ILE A 6 -8.03 -4.52 -2.11
C ILE A 6 -6.91 -3.53 -1.76
N PHE A 7 -7.06 -2.87 -0.63
CA PHE A 7 -6.15 -1.83 -0.18
C PHE A 7 -5.23 -2.36 0.92
N VAL A 8 -4.00 -2.74 0.55
CA VAL A 8 -3.00 -3.32 1.46
C VAL A 8 -2.09 -2.24 2.00
N TYR A 9 -2.15 -1.97 3.29
CA TYR A 9 -1.32 -0.94 3.92
C TYR A 9 -0.49 -1.50 5.08
N GLY A 10 0.45 -0.69 5.58
CA GLY A 10 1.31 -1.04 6.70
C GLY A 10 2.65 -0.33 6.65
N PRO A 11 3.52 -0.52 7.66
CA PRO A 11 4.78 0.19 7.80
C PRO A 11 5.80 -0.21 6.72
N PRO A 12 6.93 0.52 6.64
CA PRO A 12 8.08 0.11 5.82
C PRO A 12 8.51 -1.32 6.15
N ALA A 13 8.97 -2.05 5.15
CA ALA A 13 9.44 -3.43 5.28
C ALA A 13 8.41 -4.50 5.71
N ALA A 14 7.13 -4.17 5.90
CA ALA A 14 6.07 -5.13 6.23
C ALA A 14 5.72 -6.14 5.12
N GLY A 15 6.43 -6.14 3.98
CA GLY A 15 6.22 -7.13 2.94
C GLY A 15 5.04 -6.87 2.00
N LYS A 16 4.43 -5.68 2.04
CA LYS A 16 3.26 -5.33 1.22
C LYS A 16 3.36 -5.77 -0.25
N TYR A 17 4.47 -5.43 -0.91
CA TYR A 17 4.68 -5.84 -2.31
C TYR A 17 4.72 -7.35 -2.50
N THR A 18 5.44 -8.06 -1.63
CA THR A 18 5.62 -9.53 -1.73
C THR A 18 4.28 -10.25 -1.56
N VAL A 19 3.55 -9.93 -0.50
CA VAL A 19 2.23 -10.51 -0.23
C VAL A 19 1.23 -10.16 -1.34
N SER A 20 1.19 -8.89 -1.77
CA SER A 20 0.26 -8.46 -2.83
C SER A 20 0.59 -9.05 -4.20
N ARG A 21 1.87 -9.33 -4.50
CA ARG A 21 2.27 -10.03 -5.72
C ARG A 21 1.77 -11.48 -5.71
N LEU A 22 1.96 -12.18 -4.61
CA LEU A 22 1.44 -13.55 -4.44
C LEU A 22 -0.10 -13.58 -4.54
N LEU A 23 -0.77 -12.64 -3.89
CA LEU A 23 -2.23 -12.49 -4.02
C LEU A 23 -2.66 -12.23 -5.46
N SER A 24 -1.95 -11.37 -6.19
CA SER A 24 -2.20 -11.10 -7.61
C SER A 24 -2.05 -12.35 -8.46
N GLU A 25 -0.99 -13.13 -8.23
CA GLU A 25 -0.74 -14.40 -8.93
C GLU A 25 -1.84 -15.45 -8.66
N GLN A 26 -2.34 -15.52 -7.43
CA GLN A 26 -3.40 -16.45 -7.04
C GLN A 26 -4.78 -16.06 -7.56
N THR A 27 -5.10 -14.76 -7.58
CA THR A 27 -6.44 -14.26 -7.87
C THR A 27 -6.62 -13.75 -9.30
N GLY A 28 -5.52 -13.51 -10.02
CA GLY A 28 -5.52 -12.85 -11.32
C GLY A 28 -5.82 -11.34 -11.25
N LEU A 29 -5.97 -10.76 -10.05
CA LEU A 29 -6.20 -9.32 -9.90
C LEU A 29 -4.92 -8.53 -10.19
N PRO A 30 -4.97 -7.45 -10.97
CA PRO A 30 -3.80 -6.62 -11.24
C PRO A 30 -3.27 -5.96 -9.96
N LEU A 31 -1.95 -5.97 -9.79
CA LEU A 31 -1.27 -5.29 -8.69
C LEU A 31 -0.84 -3.88 -9.13
N PHE A 32 -1.53 -2.87 -8.63
CA PHE A 32 -1.15 -1.47 -8.72
C PHE A 32 -0.39 -1.06 -7.45
N HIS A 33 0.91 -1.37 -7.38
CA HIS A 33 1.69 -1.01 -6.20
C HIS A 33 2.15 0.46 -6.26
N ASN A 34 2.16 1.11 -5.10
CA ASN A 34 2.41 2.56 -4.96
C ASN A 34 3.71 3.05 -5.62
N HIS A 35 4.77 2.24 -5.63
CA HIS A 35 6.06 2.61 -6.22
C HIS A 35 6.02 2.82 -7.74
N LEU A 36 5.05 2.28 -8.46
CA LEU A 36 4.89 2.56 -9.89
C LEU A 36 4.77 4.07 -10.15
N ILE A 37 3.99 4.75 -9.33
CA ILE A 37 3.80 6.20 -9.44
C ILE A 37 4.89 6.97 -8.68
N VAL A 38 5.32 6.48 -7.52
CA VAL A 38 6.43 7.07 -6.77
C VAL A 38 7.68 7.17 -7.63
N ASP A 39 8.05 6.11 -8.34
CA ASP A 39 9.23 6.06 -9.21
C ASP A 39 9.04 6.96 -10.44
N ALA A 40 7.86 6.93 -11.07
CA ALA A 40 7.57 7.75 -12.24
C ALA A 40 7.62 9.27 -11.92
N VAL A 41 6.98 9.69 -10.83
CA VAL A 41 6.98 11.11 -10.42
C VAL A 41 8.35 11.51 -9.82
N GLY A 42 8.97 10.61 -9.06
CA GLY A 42 10.28 10.79 -8.46
C GLY A 42 11.43 10.93 -9.46
N ALA A 43 11.26 10.44 -10.69
CA ALA A 43 12.21 10.66 -11.78
C ALA A 43 12.36 12.15 -12.15
N VAL A 44 11.37 12.98 -11.83
CA VAL A 44 11.34 14.41 -12.19
C VAL A 44 11.36 15.31 -10.97
N PHE A 45 10.64 14.95 -9.91
CA PHE A 45 10.46 15.78 -8.72
C PHE A 45 11.11 15.16 -7.47
N PRO A 46 11.78 15.96 -6.61
CA PRO A 46 12.30 15.46 -5.34
C PRO A 46 11.18 14.86 -4.48
N PHE A 47 11.48 13.75 -3.81
CA PHE A 47 10.53 13.10 -2.88
C PHE A 47 10.05 14.11 -1.81
N GLY A 48 8.75 14.14 -1.57
CA GLY A 48 8.13 15.04 -0.58
C GLY A 48 7.97 16.49 -1.03
N SER A 49 8.44 16.88 -2.23
CA SER A 49 8.12 18.21 -2.77
C SER A 49 6.62 18.35 -3.06
N GLU A 50 6.11 19.58 -3.08
CA GLU A 50 4.69 19.85 -3.31
C GLU A 50 4.18 19.20 -4.60
N ASN A 51 4.89 19.38 -5.71
CA ASN A 51 4.53 18.78 -6.99
C ASN A 51 4.59 17.25 -6.97
N PHE A 52 5.60 16.68 -6.29
CA PHE A 52 5.70 15.23 -6.10
C PHE A 52 4.47 14.70 -5.36
N ALA A 53 4.13 15.27 -4.21
CA ALA A 53 2.99 14.82 -3.39
C ALA A 53 1.68 14.94 -4.16
N LYS A 54 1.44 16.08 -4.81
CA LYS A 54 0.22 16.37 -5.59
C LYS A 54 0.04 15.43 -6.79
N LEU A 55 1.08 15.24 -7.59
CA LEU A 55 1.00 14.38 -8.78
C LEU A 55 0.88 12.91 -8.42
N ARG A 56 1.64 12.45 -7.43
CA ARG A 56 1.57 11.08 -6.93
C ARG A 56 0.14 10.72 -6.48
N GLU A 57 -0.46 11.52 -5.60
CA GLU A 57 -1.81 11.30 -5.12
C GLU A 57 -2.83 11.33 -6.27
N ARG A 58 -2.71 12.31 -7.15
CA ARG A 58 -3.58 12.45 -8.33
C ARG A 58 -3.54 11.20 -9.21
N PHE A 59 -2.35 10.70 -9.55
CA PHE A 59 -2.21 9.51 -10.40
C PHE A 59 -2.77 8.26 -9.73
N TRP A 60 -2.60 8.09 -8.43
CA TRP A 60 -3.22 6.98 -7.70
C TRP A 60 -4.74 7.04 -7.79
N LEU A 61 -5.33 8.18 -7.45
CA LEU A 61 -6.79 8.35 -7.44
C LEU A 61 -7.40 8.25 -8.85
N GLU A 62 -6.80 8.88 -9.86
CA GLU A 62 -7.29 8.80 -11.24
C GLU A 62 -7.22 7.37 -11.79
N THR A 63 -6.14 6.62 -11.50
CA THR A 63 -6.01 5.23 -11.93
C THR A 63 -7.06 4.34 -11.26
N MET A 64 -7.27 4.48 -9.95
CA MET A 64 -8.32 3.75 -9.23
C MET A 64 -9.71 4.08 -9.76
N ASN A 65 -10.00 5.37 -9.94
CA ASN A 65 -11.30 5.83 -10.45
C ASN A 65 -11.59 5.28 -11.86
N ALA A 66 -10.61 5.30 -12.75
CA ALA A 66 -10.77 4.76 -14.10
C ALA A 66 -10.96 3.23 -14.07
N ALA A 67 -10.13 2.50 -13.29
CA ALA A 67 -10.23 1.05 -13.19
C ALA A 67 -11.60 0.60 -12.64
N LEU A 68 -12.04 1.18 -11.52
CA LEU A 68 -13.32 0.85 -10.91
C LEU A 68 -14.50 1.25 -11.81
N GLY A 69 -14.39 2.38 -12.54
CA GLY A 69 -15.39 2.82 -13.51
C GLY A 69 -15.54 1.87 -14.70
N GLU A 70 -14.49 1.16 -15.08
CA GLU A 70 -14.52 0.09 -16.10
C GLU A 70 -14.90 -1.29 -15.53
N GLY A 71 -15.24 -1.38 -14.25
CA GLY A 71 -15.53 -2.66 -13.59
C GLY A 71 -14.30 -3.52 -13.32
N ARG A 72 -13.09 -2.95 -13.34
CA ARG A 72 -11.83 -3.66 -13.09
C ARG A 72 -11.50 -3.66 -11.61
N SER A 73 -11.42 -4.83 -11.01
CA SER A 73 -10.90 -5.01 -9.65
C SER A 73 -9.38 -4.90 -9.65
N LEU A 74 -8.79 -4.43 -8.52
CA LEU A 74 -7.35 -4.29 -8.39
C LEU A 74 -6.88 -4.41 -6.93
N ILE A 75 -5.58 -4.68 -6.77
CA ILE A 75 -4.87 -4.63 -5.49
C ILE A 75 -4.03 -3.36 -5.48
N PHE A 76 -4.14 -2.55 -4.44
CA PHE A 76 -3.29 -1.37 -4.24
C PHE A 76 -2.46 -1.53 -2.97
N THR A 77 -1.17 -1.17 -3.02
CA THR A 77 -0.32 -1.15 -1.81
C THR A 77 -0.05 0.27 -1.37
N PHE A 78 -0.10 0.51 -0.07
CA PHE A 78 0.06 1.83 0.50
C PHE A 78 0.96 1.82 1.74
N GLN A 79 1.80 2.84 1.86
CA GLN A 79 2.51 3.15 3.09
C GLN A 79 1.98 4.46 3.63
N PRO A 80 1.31 4.46 4.79
CA PRO A 80 0.89 5.69 5.44
C PRO A 80 2.09 6.56 5.82
N GLU A 81 2.09 7.81 5.38
CA GLU A 81 3.17 8.77 5.62
C GLU A 81 2.66 10.22 5.51
N ASN A 82 3.36 11.18 6.12
CA ASN A 82 2.93 12.58 6.21
C ASN A 82 3.01 13.37 4.90
N THR A 83 3.65 12.83 3.86
CA THR A 83 3.66 13.45 2.54
C THR A 83 2.40 13.13 1.72
N VAL A 84 1.50 12.32 2.27
CA VAL A 84 0.16 12.05 1.73
C VAL A 84 -0.86 12.87 2.52
N ALA A 85 -1.83 13.46 1.85
CA ALA A 85 -2.88 14.23 2.51
C ALA A 85 -3.72 13.35 3.46
N GLU A 86 -4.06 13.84 4.65
CA GLU A 86 -4.86 13.13 5.66
C GLU A 86 -6.17 12.56 5.10
N GLY A 87 -6.83 13.28 4.19
CA GLY A 87 -8.08 12.84 3.56
C GLY A 87 -7.92 11.81 2.44
N PHE A 88 -6.72 11.25 2.18
CA PHE A 88 -6.52 10.30 1.09
C PHE A 88 -7.39 9.04 1.21
N PRO A 89 -7.50 8.35 2.35
CA PRO A 89 -8.41 7.21 2.49
C PRO A 89 -9.86 7.54 2.18
N ALA A 90 -10.37 8.67 2.66
CA ALA A 90 -11.74 9.11 2.38
C ALA A 90 -12.00 9.37 0.88
N LYS A 91 -10.98 9.86 0.14
CA LYS A 91 -11.08 10.00 -1.32
C LYS A 91 -11.15 8.64 -2.02
N VAL A 92 -10.41 7.65 -1.53
CA VAL A 92 -10.46 6.27 -2.05
C VAL A 92 -11.83 5.63 -1.77
N GLU A 93 -12.37 5.82 -0.57
CA GLU A 93 -13.71 5.37 -0.18
C GLU A 93 -14.80 5.98 -1.09
N ALA A 94 -14.73 7.30 -1.31
CA ALA A 94 -15.66 7.99 -2.19
C ALA A 94 -15.60 7.50 -3.66
N ILE A 95 -14.42 7.11 -4.14
CA ILE A 95 -14.27 6.50 -5.47
C ILE A 95 -14.90 5.11 -5.50
N ALA A 96 -14.65 4.26 -4.50
CA ALA A 96 -15.23 2.93 -4.43
C ALA A 96 -16.77 3.00 -4.36
N GLU A 97 -17.31 3.86 -3.52
CA GLU A 97 -18.75 4.11 -3.38
C GLU A 97 -19.39 4.56 -4.70
N ARG A 98 -18.79 5.55 -5.37
CA ARG A 98 -19.25 6.08 -6.66
C ARG A 98 -19.45 4.99 -7.71
N HIS A 99 -18.59 3.99 -7.73
CA HIS A 99 -18.62 2.89 -8.70
C HIS A 99 -19.27 1.62 -8.17
N GLY A 100 -19.85 1.63 -6.96
CA GLY A 100 -20.44 0.44 -6.33
C GLY A 100 -19.44 -0.69 -6.11
N ALA A 101 -18.15 -0.34 -5.98
CA ALA A 101 -17.08 -1.29 -5.74
C ALA A 101 -16.94 -1.59 -4.25
N SER A 102 -16.60 -2.83 -3.89
CA SER A 102 -16.23 -3.17 -2.53
C SER A 102 -14.78 -2.72 -2.26
N LEU A 103 -14.55 -2.01 -1.16
CA LEU A 103 -13.23 -1.63 -0.67
C LEU A 103 -12.89 -2.46 0.56
N THR A 104 -11.74 -3.16 0.52
CA THR A 104 -11.28 -4.00 1.62
C THR A 104 -9.90 -3.53 2.07
N TYR A 105 -9.80 -3.01 3.29
CA TYR A 105 -8.54 -2.64 3.91
C TYR A 105 -7.88 -3.85 4.55
N ILE A 106 -6.62 -4.09 4.22
CA ILE A 106 -5.75 -5.13 4.79
C ILE A 106 -4.55 -4.46 5.44
N HIS A 107 -4.33 -4.73 6.71
CA HIS A 107 -3.22 -4.19 7.47
C HIS A 107 -2.13 -5.23 7.66
N LEU A 108 -0.95 -5.02 7.07
CA LEU A 108 0.23 -5.83 7.35
C LEU A 108 1.06 -5.13 8.43
N THR A 109 1.21 -5.76 9.58
CA THR A 109 1.99 -5.23 10.70
C THR A 109 3.41 -5.79 10.74
N LEU A 110 4.31 -5.01 11.33
CA LEU A 110 5.68 -5.41 11.62
C LEU A 110 6.22 -4.50 12.74
N SER A 111 6.86 -5.08 13.76
CA SER A 111 7.47 -4.31 14.85
C SER A 111 8.55 -3.35 14.34
N LYS A 112 8.86 -2.30 15.12
CA LYS A 112 9.91 -1.35 14.78
C LYS A 112 11.27 -2.04 14.61
N GLU A 113 11.56 -3.00 15.45
CA GLU A 113 12.76 -3.84 15.39
C GLU A 113 12.79 -4.65 14.10
N GLY A 114 11.69 -5.31 13.74
CA GLY A 114 11.56 -6.07 12.50
C GLY A 114 11.70 -5.19 11.25
N GLN A 115 11.21 -3.95 11.29
CA GLN A 115 11.40 -2.99 10.20
C GLN A 115 12.89 -2.67 10.00
N LEU A 116 13.63 -2.40 11.09
CA LEU A 116 15.05 -2.12 11.06
C LEU A 116 15.87 -3.30 10.52
N GLU A 117 15.55 -4.51 10.95
CA GLU A 117 16.20 -5.75 10.49
C GLU A 117 15.99 -5.99 8.99
N ARG A 118 14.75 -5.80 8.50
CA ARG A 118 14.41 -6.08 7.11
C ARG A 118 14.85 -4.98 6.13
N ILE A 119 15.14 -3.76 6.60
CA ILE A 119 15.44 -2.63 5.70
C ILE A 119 16.74 -2.86 4.92
N ALA A 120 17.70 -3.56 5.51
CA ALA A 120 19.01 -3.83 4.93
C ALA A 120 19.02 -4.96 3.89
N ASN A 121 17.91 -5.67 3.68
CA ASN A 121 17.87 -6.80 2.75
C ASN A 121 18.07 -6.37 1.29
N ALA A 122 18.89 -7.14 0.54
CA ALA A 122 19.30 -6.84 -0.84
C ALA A 122 18.12 -6.72 -1.82
N ASP A 123 17.02 -7.45 -1.61
CA ASP A 123 15.81 -7.41 -2.45
C ASP A 123 15.11 -6.04 -2.46
N ARG A 124 15.43 -5.18 -1.49
CA ARG A 124 14.94 -3.80 -1.47
C ARG A 124 15.65 -2.88 -2.49
N ALA A 125 16.66 -3.40 -3.21
CA ALA A 125 17.30 -2.70 -4.31
C ALA A 125 16.36 -2.37 -5.48
N LYS A 126 15.28 -3.14 -5.62
CA LYS A 126 14.26 -2.94 -6.65
C LYS A 126 13.24 -1.92 -6.16
N PHE A 127 12.90 -0.91 -6.97
CA PHE A 127 11.83 0.07 -6.72
C PHE A 127 12.14 1.06 -5.58
N GLY A 128 12.85 2.13 -5.78
CA GLY A 128 12.97 3.33 -4.89
C GLY A 128 12.61 3.19 -3.39
N LYS A 129 12.66 1.95 -2.84
CA LYS A 129 12.23 1.65 -1.47
C LYS A 129 13.19 2.27 -0.46
N LEU A 130 12.65 2.71 0.68
CA LEU A 130 13.44 3.22 1.80
C LEU A 130 14.52 2.20 2.22
N ARG A 131 15.79 2.62 2.17
CA ARG A 131 16.97 1.81 2.52
C ARG A 131 17.82 2.45 3.59
N ASP A 132 17.64 3.73 3.82
CA ASP A 132 18.41 4.49 4.79
C ASP A 132 17.85 4.23 6.18
N LEU A 133 18.64 3.56 7.01
CA LEU A 133 18.30 3.27 8.40
C LEU A 133 18.17 4.54 9.25
N GLY A 134 18.93 5.61 8.91
CA GLY A 134 18.84 6.89 9.60
C GLY A 134 17.48 7.55 9.34
N ILE A 135 17.07 7.59 8.07
CA ILE A 135 15.74 8.11 7.67
C ILE A 135 14.64 7.27 8.30
N LEU A 136 14.75 5.93 8.29
CA LEU A 136 13.75 5.08 8.91
C LEU A 136 13.62 5.39 10.41
N ARG A 137 14.73 5.37 11.16
CA ARG A 137 14.73 5.64 12.61
C ARG A 137 14.14 7.00 12.95
N ALA A 138 14.47 8.03 12.17
CA ALA A 138 13.95 9.38 12.39
C ALA A 138 12.43 9.51 12.16
N ASN A 139 11.83 8.59 11.41
CA ASN A 139 10.41 8.68 11.02
C ASN A 139 9.53 7.54 11.57
N LEU A 140 10.05 6.61 12.37
CA LEU A 140 9.29 5.46 12.90
C LEU A 140 8.01 5.88 13.63
N ASP A 141 8.10 6.88 14.51
CA ASP A 141 6.94 7.34 15.30
C ASP A 141 5.89 8.04 14.42
N GLN A 142 6.36 8.78 13.43
CA GLN A 142 5.50 9.44 12.45
C GLN A 142 4.78 8.43 11.56
N PHE A 143 5.48 7.40 11.06
CA PHE A 143 4.84 6.32 10.30
C PHE A 143 3.79 5.60 11.14
N ALA A 144 4.10 5.30 12.41
CA ALA A 144 3.15 4.68 13.31
C ALA A 144 1.91 5.55 13.56
N ALA A 145 2.07 6.87 13.69
CA ALA A 145 0.95 7.79 13.84
C ALA A 145 0.07 7.85 12.57
N CYS A 146 0.67 7.90 11.37
CA CYS A 146 -0.06 7.86 10.11
C CYS A 146 -0.78 6.52 9.91
N GLU A 147 -0.17 5.41 10.33
CA GLU A 147 -0.75 4.07 10.27
C GLU A 147 -1.95 3.94 11.21
N ALA A 148 -1.86 4.49 12.43
CA ALA A 148 -2.96 4.50 13.39
C ALA A 148 -4.17 5.35 12.94
N ALA A 149 -3.97 6.31 12.04
CA ALA A 149 -5.02 7.15 11.46
C ALA A 149 -5.74 6.49 10.26
N MET A 150 -5.30 5.31 9.83
CA MET A 150 -5.97 4.59 8.73
C MET A 150 -7.33 4.03 9.16
N PRO A 151 -8.27 3.86 8.20
CA PRO A 151 -9.54 3.20 8.47
C PRO A 151 -9.35 1.78 9.03
N PRO A 152 -10.33 1.28 9.83
CA PRO A 152 -10.27 -0.06 10.39
C PRO A 152 -10.10 -1.13 9.30
N PRO A 153 -9.11 -2.03 9.42
CA PRO A 153 -8.91 -3.10 8.44
C PRO A 153 -9.91 -4.25 8.64
N ALA A 154 -10.27 -4.91 7.54
CA ALA A 154 -11.02 -6.17 7.58
C ALA A 154 -10.14 -7.33 8.07
N LEU A 155 -8.82 -7.24 7.88
CA LEU A 155 -7.85 -8.23 8.33
C LEU A 155 -6.53 -7.55 8.70
N THR A 156 -5.98 -7.94 9.85
CA THR A 156 -4.62 -7.57 10.27
C THR A 156 -3.73 -8.80 10.31
N ILE A 157 -2.56 -8.73 9.68
CA ILE A 157 -1.60 -9.83 9.60
C ILE A 157 -0.24 -9.38 10.13
N ASP A 158 0.27 -10.05 11.14
CA ASP A 158 1.66 -9.87 11.59
C ASP A 158 2.61 -10.65 10.68
N THR A 159 3.37 -9.92 9.89
CA THR A 159 4.32 -10.50 8.92
C THR A 159 5.64 -10.92 9.55
N ALA A 160 5.84 -10.72 10.85
CA ALA A 160 6.96 -11.33 11.57
C ALA A 160 6.75 -12.83 11.78
N SER A 161 5.48 -13.22 12.00
CA SER A 161 5.09 -14.61 12.33
C SER A 161 4.35 -15.32 11.18
N THR A 162 3.93 -14.59 10.13
CA THR A 162 3.15 -15.14 9.01
C THR A 162 3.99 -15.15 7.73
N ALA A 163 4.13 -16.30 7.09
CA ALA A 163 4.80 -16.42 5.81
C ALA A 163 4.03 -15.64 4.71
N PRO A 164 4.72 -15.09 3.71
CA PRO A 164 4.06 -14.31 2.65
C PRO A 164 2.95 -15.06 1.90
N GLU A 165 3.14 -16.35 1.66
CA GLU A 165 2.17 -17.24 1.01
C GLU A 165 0.91 -17.42 1.88
N ASP A 166 1.09 -17.62 3.18
CA ASP A 166 -0.01 -17.76 4.14
C ASP A 166 -0.78 -16.45 4.29
N ALA A 167 -0.09 -15.31 4.30
CA ALA A 167 -0.70 -14.00 4.31
C ALA A 167 -1.56 -13.77 3.03
N ALA A 168 -1.04 -14.13 1.87
CA ALA A 168 -1.79 -14.04 0.61
C ALA A 168 -3.03 -14.96 0.62
N ASN A 169 -2.90 -16.20 1.13
CA ASN A 169 -4.01 -17.14 1.28
C ASN A 169 -5.12 -16.61 2.21
N GLN A 170 -4.74 -16.01 3.34
CA GLN A 170 -5.71 -15.40 4.27
C GLN A 170 -6.48 -14.26 3.62
N ILE A 171 -5.80 -13.41 2.84
CA ILE A 171 -6.46 -12.32 2.11
C ILE A 171 -7.37 -12.89 1.01
N ALA A 172 -6.91 -13.87 0.23
CA ALA A 172 -7.69 -14.48 -0.83
C ALA A 172 -9.00 -15.11 -0.31
N ALA A 173 -8.96 -15.70 0.89
CA ALA A 173 -10.15 -16.29 1.52
C ALA A 173 -11.24 -15.26 1.86
N LEU A 174 -10.92 -13.97 1.99
CA LEU A 174 -11.92 -12.89 2.17
C LEU A 174 -12.61 -12.50 0.86
N LEU A 175 -12.08 -12.94 -0.29
CA LEU A 175 -12.56 -12.52 -1.60
C LEU A 175 -13.55 -13.50 -2.23
N VAL A 176 -13.81 -14.61 -1.58
CA VAL A 176 -14.71 -15.69 -2.04
C VAL A 176 -16.16 -15.36 -1.76
#